data_3b8c9fd87bdf50dcade802b7d5d72ba9
#
_entry.id   3b8c9fd87bdf50dcade802b7d5d72ba9
#
_cell.length_a   1.000
_cell.length_b   1.000
_cell.length_c   1.000
_cell.angle_alpha   90.00
_cell.angle_beta   90.00
_cell.angle_gamma   90.00
#
_symmetry.space_group_name_H-M   'P 1'
#
loop_
_entity.id
_entity.type
_entity.pdbx_description
1 polymer ?
#
loop_
_entity_poly.entity_id
_entity_poly.type
_entity_poly.pdbx_seq_one_letter_code
_entity_poly.pdbx_strand_id
1 'polypeptide(L)'
;MIEPNLGAPLDIHRATVLPAWIDWNGHMNVGYYVVAFDKATDTLCRQFNVGWEYTRDKIGMTFVLEVHVTYEREVKEGDPLRITTQILDHDAKRVHYIHMMYHATEGYLAATNEIMLMNIDFASRRSAPWPEFALVPLTKLAGAHKGLPLPKQAGRIIGIKKK
;
A
#
# COMPACT_ATOMS: atom_id res chain seq x y z
N MET A 1 -12.02 3.28 -18.61
CA MET A 1 -11.21 2.85 -17.46
C MET A 1 -10.90 1.38 -17.68
N ILE A 2 -9.63 0.97 -17.62
CA ILE A 2 -9.26 -0.45 -17.68
C ILE A 2 -9.67 -1.03 -16.33
N GLU A 3 -10.55 -2.02 -16.34
CA GLU A 3 -10.86 -2.75 -15.10
C GLU A 3 -9.58 -3.41 -14.58
N PRO A 4 -9.25 -3.27 -13.29
CA PRO A 4 -8.05 -3.90 -12.74
C PRO A 4 -8.17 -5.42 -12.89
N ASN A 5 -7.10 -6.06 -13.37
CA ASN A 5 -7.01 -7.51 -13.39
C ASN A 5 -6.93 -8.01 -11.93
N LEU A 6 -8.06 -8.46 -11.39
CA LEU A 6 -8.15 -8.91 -10.01
C LEU A 6 -7.36 -10.20 -9.73
N GLY A 7 -6.97 -10.96 -10.77
CA GLY A 7 -6.15 -12.17 -10.63
C GLY A 7 -4.63 -11.90 -10.55
N ALA A 8 -4.21 -10.66 -10.41
CA ALA A 8 -2.82 -10.22 -10.25
C ALA A 8 -2.76 -9.10 -9.21
N PRO A 9 -1.58 -8.77 -8.64
CA PRO A 9 -1.46 -7.59 -7.79
C PRO A 9 -2.00 -6.35 -8.52
N LEU A 10 -2.75 -5.50 -7.80
CA LEU A 10 -3.31 -4.28 -8.38
C LEU A 10 -2.19 -3.37 -8.88
N ASP A 11 -2.21 -3.04 -10.15
CA ASP A 11 -1.24 -2.15 -10.81
C ASP A 11 -1.89 -0.80 -11.14
N ILE A 12 -2.21 -0.05 -10.11
CA ILE A 12 -3.09 1.13 -10.19
C ILE A 12 -2.44 2.44 -9.75
N HIS A 13 -1.18 2.43 -9.30
CA HIS A 13 -0.52 3.66 -8.83
C HIS A 13 0.79 3.93 -9.58
N ARG A 14 0.96 5.19 -9.97
CA ARG A 14 2.16 5.74 -10.62
C ARG A 14 2.59 7.01 -9.91
N ALA A 15 3.89 7.24 -9.81
CA ALA A 15 4.49 8.44 -9.27
C ALA A 15 5.80 8.76 -10.00
N THR A 16 6.39 9.89 -9.69
CA THR A 16 7.74 10.28 -10.12
C THR A 16 8.50 10.76 -8.91
N VAL A 17 9.76 10.41 -8.79
CA VAL A 17 10.64 10.90 -7.72
C VAL A 17 10.84 12.40 -7.88
N LEU A 18 10.37 13.18 -6.89
CA LEU A 18 10.44 14.64 -6.94
C LEU A 18 11.81 15.15 -6.48
N PRO A 19 12.31 16.31 -6.98
CA PRO A 19 13.54 16.92 -6.51
C PRO A 19 13.59 17.11 -5.00
N ALA A 20 12.46 17.51 -4.38
CA ALA A 20 12.34 17.70 -2.94
C ALA A 20 12.45 16.40 -2.11
N TRP A 21 12.46 15.24 -2.76
CA TRP A 21 12.61 13.95 -2.10
C TRP A 21 14.05 13.44 -2.04
N ILE A 22 14.97 14.15 -2.72
CA ILE A 22 16.38 13.75 -2.79
C ILE A 22 17.16 14.28 -1.60
N ASP A 23 17.95 13.43 -0.99
CA ASP A 23 18.87 13.79 0.07
C ASP A 23 20.30 14.04 -0.47
N TRP A 24 21.21 14.37 0.43
CA TRP A 24 22.63 14.63 0.07
C TRP A 24 23.39 13.42 -0.45
N ASN A 25 22.84 12.20 -0.35
CA ASN A 25 23.44 11.02 -0.98
C ASN A 25 23.07 10.92 -2.48
N GLY A 26 22.21 11.83 -2.97
CA GLY A 26 21.82 11.89 -4.38
C GLY A 26 20.77 10.89 -4.80
N HIS A 27 20.07 10.26 -3.85
CA HIS A 27 18.92 9.36 -4.09
C HIS A 27 17.74 9.71 -3.19
N MET A 28 16.58 9.10 -3.46
CA MET A 28 15.37 9.34 -2.69
C MET A 28 15.60 9.01 -1.21
N ASN A 29 15.32 9.99 -0.33
CA ASN A 29 15.44 9.83 1.11
C ASN A 29 14.44 8.80 1.63
N VAL A 30 14.85 8.05 2.64
CA VAL A 30 14.11 6.94 3.26
C VAL A 30 12.66 7.27 3.61
N GLY A 31 12.39 8.46 4.10
CA GLY A 31 11.03 8.88 4.50
C GLY A 31 10.08 9.07 3.31
N TYR A 32 10.58 9.47 2.16
CA TYR A 32 9.75 9.72 0.99
C TYR A 32 9.26 8.45 0.29
N TYR A 33 9.92 7.31 0.49
CA TYR A 33 9.35 6.01 0.11
C TYR A 33 8.02 5.77 0.82
N VAL A 34 7.96 6.07 2.13
CA VAL A 34 6.72 5.94 2.91
C VAL A 34 5.65 6.91 2.40
N VAL A 35 6.01 8.15 2.07
CA VAL A 35 5.09 9.13 1.46
C VAL A 35 4.52 8.62 0.13
N ALA A 36 5.36 8.05 -0.74
CA ALA A 36 4.91 7.48 -2.01
C ALA A 36 3.99 6.27 -1.80
N PHE A 37 4.28 5.42 -0.83
CA PHE A 37 3.41 4.29 -0.46
C PHE A 37 2.09 4.73 0.15
N ASP A 38 2.06 5.80 0.93
CA ASP A 38 0.84 6.38 1.49
C ASP A 38 -0.11 6.85 0.37
N LYS A 39 0.42 7.48 -0.68
CA LYS A 39 -0.36 7.81 -1.89
C LYS A 39 -0.91 6.58 -2.63
N ALA A 40 -0.16 5.49 -2.64
CA ALA A 40 -0.64 4.22 -3.18
C ALA A 40 -1.74 3.62 -2.28
N THR A 41 -1.66 3.78 -0.96
CA THR A 41 -2.72 3.41 0.00
C THR A 41 -4.01 4.19 -0.28
N ASP A 42 -3.95 5.51 -0.53
CA ASP A 42 -5.11 6.30 -0.94
C ASP A 42 -5.78 5.72 -2.21
N THR A 43 -4.96 5.28 -3.17
CA THR A 43 -5.44 4.68 -4.41
C THR A 43 -6.08 3.31 -4.16
N LEU A 44 -5.50 2.49 -3.27
CA LEU A 44 -6.06 1.22 -2.84
C LEU A 44 -7.41 1.42 -2.14
N CYS A 45 -7.49 2.35 -1.18
CA CYS A 45 -8.70 2.60 -0.39
C CYS A 45 -9.92 2.94 -1.28
N ARG A 46 -9.69 3.60 -2.40
CA ARG A 46 -10.75 3.88 -3.39
C ARG A 46 -11.32 2.61 -4.04
N GLN A 47 -10.54 1.51 -4.12
CA GLN A 47 -11.00 0.26 -4.72
C GLN A 47 -12.09 -0.43 -3.88
N PHE A 48 -12.18 -0.09 -2.59
CA PHE A 48 -13.24 -0.56 -1.69
C PHE A 48 -14.01 0.58 -1.00
N ASN A 49 -14.13 1.73 -1.70
CA ASN A 49 -15.01 2.85 -1.37
C ASN A 49 -14.70 3.57 -0.04
N VAL A 50 -13.47 3.54 0.43
CA VAL A 50 -13.03 4.27 1.64
C VAL A 50 -11.92 5.29 1.32
N GLY A 51 -12.06 5.97 0.19
CA GLY A 51 -11.20 7.10 -0.19
C GLY A 51 -11.42 8.34 0.70
N TRP A 52 -10.87 9.48 0.26
CA TRP A 52 -10.95 10.73 1.04
C TRP A 52 -12.39 11.17 1.33
N GLU A 53 -13.36 10.83 0.46
CA GLU A 53 -14.78 11.11 0.63
C GLU A 53 -15.34 10.46 1.90
N TYR A 54 -14.86 9.26 2.22
CA TYR A 54 -15.25 8.52 3.41
C TYR A 54 -15.01 9.31 4.70
N THR A 55 -13.87 10.00 4.75
CA THR A 55 -13.50 10.87 5.90
C THR A 55 -14.17 12.25 5.81
N ARG A 56 -14.21 12.86 4.60
CA ARG A 56 -14.88 14.14 4.37
C ARG A 56 -16.34 14.10 4.79
N ASP A 57 -17.03 13.03 4.45
CA ASP A 57 -18.47 12.86 4.71
C ASP A 57 -18.74 12.30 6.13
N LYS A 58 -17.68 12.24 6.97
CA LYS A 58 -17.73 11.84 8.38
C LYS A 58 -18.33 10.45 8.62
N ILE A 59 -18.16 9.53 7.65
CA ILE A 59 -18.61 8.14 7.77
C ILE A 59 -17.60 7.35 8.60
N GLY A 60 -16.31 7.47 8.26
CA GLY A 60 -15.22 6.79 8.94
C GLY A 60 -13.85 7.32 8.53
N MET A 61 -12.81 6.67 9.02
CA MET A 61 -11.42 6.96 8.71
C MET A 61 -10.64 5.65 8.61
N THR A 62 -9.46 5.72 8.03
CA THR A 62 -8.51 4.60 8.04
C THR A 62 -7.27 5.00 8.82
N PHE A 63 -6.80 4.13 9.73
CA PHE A 63 -5.56 4.33 10.48
C PHE A 63 -4.58 3.21 10.15
N VAL A 64 -3.36 3.59 9.80
CA VAL A 64 -2.24 2.66 9.71
C VAL A 64 -1.82 2.28 11.12
N LEU A 65 -1.76 0.98 11.41
CA LEU A 65 -1.35 0.44 12.71
C LEU A 65 0.12 0.05 12.72
N GLU A 66 0.60 -0.48 11.59
CA GLU A 66 1.95 -1.03 11.49
C GLU A 66 2.41 -0.95 10.04
N VAL A 67 3.69 -0.66 9.85
CA VAL A 67 4.36 -0.70 8.54
C VAL A 67 5.69 -1.40 8.67
N HIS A 68 6.03 -2.20 7.67
CA HIS A 68 7.37 -2.78 7.53
C HIS A 68 7.88 -2.47 6.12
N VAL A 69 8.87 -1.60 6.04
CA VAL A 69 9.48 -1.17 4.78
C VAL A 69 10.79 -1.90 4.54
N THR A 70 10.99 -2.41 3.32
CA THR A 70 12.29 -2.91 2.86
C THR A 70 12.77 -2.07 1.68
N TYR A 71 14.06 -1.76 1.65
CA TYR A 71 14.71 -1.01 0.60
C TYR A 71 15.63 -1.97 -0.16
N GLU A 72 15.36 -2.17 -1.45
CA GLU A 72 16.05 -3.17 -2.27
C GLU A 72 17.06 -2.52 -3.22
N ARG A 73 16.67 -1.39 -3.82
CA ARG A 73 17.51 -0.63 -4.75
C ARG A 73 17.11 0.85 -4.75
N GLU A 74 18.09 1.75 -4.81
CA GLU A 74 17.86 3.19 -4.85
C GLU A 74 17.08 3.64 -6.11
N VAL A 75 16.39 4.76 -5.97
CA VAL A 75 15.82 5.55 -7.07
C VAL A 75 16.26 6.99 -6.93
N LYS A 76 16.34 7.71 -8.07
CA LYS A 76 16.89 9.07 -8.19
C LYS A 76 15.83 10.06 -8.65
N GLU A 77 16.18 11.34 -8.63
CA GLU A 77 15.33 12.40 -9.15
C GLU A 77 14.84 12.09 -10.57
N GLY A 78 13.55 12.27 -10.80
CA GLY A 78 12.92 12.04 -12.09
C GLY A 78 12.57 10.59 -12.40
N ASP A 79 13.05 9.62 -11.62
CA ASP A 79 12.75 8.21 -11.87
C ASP A 79 11.24 7.94 -11.79
N PRO A 80 10.67 7.24 -12.79
CA PRO A 80 9.25 6.89 -12.80
C PRO A 80 9.01 5.69 -11.87
N LEU A 81 8.02 5.80 -11.01
CA LEU A 81 7.63 4.76 -10.06
C LEU A 81 6.32 4.08 -10.47
N ARG A 82 6.30 2.76 -10.37
CA ARG A 82 5.12 1.91 -10.48
C ARG A 82 4.93 1.17 -9.18
N ILE A 83 3.78 1.35 -8.53
CA ILE A 83 3.48 0.68 -7.26
C ILE A 83 2.32 -0.28 -7.48
N THR A 84 2.56 -1.56 -7.20
CA THR A 84 1.53 -2.59 -7.20
C THR A 84 1.14 -2.94 -5.77
N THR A 85 -0.09 -3.44 -5.59
CA THR A 85 -0.62 -3.79 -4.28
C THR A 85 -1.21 -5.19 -4.29
N GLN A 86 -0.85 -6.00 -3.31
CA GLN A 86 -1.46 -7.31 -3.05
C GLN A 86 -2.10 -7.31 -1.68
N ILE A 87 -3.40 -7.63 -1.60
CA ILE A 87 -4.06 -7.91 -0.33
C ILE A 87 -3.57 -9.29 0.14
N LEU A 88 -3.12 -9.36 1.39
CA LEU A 88 -2.62 -10.58 2.02
C LEU A 88 -3.71 -11.22 2.88
N ASP A 89 -4.46 -10.39 3.65
CA ASP A 89 -5.54 -10.84 4.52
C ASP A 89 -6.48 -9.68 4.89
N HIS A 90 -7.65 -9.98 5.42
CA HIS A 90 -8.56 -8.99 6.01
C HIS A 90 -9.48 -9.64 7.04
N ASP A 91 -10.01 -8.83 7.93
CA ASP A 91 -11.08 -9.21 8.85
C ASP A 91 -12.20 -8.15 8.85
N ALA A 92 -13.11 -8.23 9.81
CA ALA A 92 -14.22 -7.30 9.92
C ALA A 92 -13.79 -5.83 10.09
N LYS A 93 -12.56 -5.54 10.51
CA LYS A 93 -12.09 -4.20 10.87
C LYS A 93 -10.77 -3.80 10.20
N ARG A 94 -9.97 -4.77 9.75
CA ARG A 94 -8.59 -4.55 9.29
C ARG A 94 -8.38 -5.10 7.90
N VAL A 95 -7.39 -4.56 7.22
CA VAL A 95 -6.83 -5.13 5.99
C VAL A 95 -5.31 -5.14 6.09
N HIS A 96 -4.72 -6.28 5.74
CA HIS A 96 -3.30 -6.54 5.65
C HIS A 96 -2.90 -6.63 4.18
N TYR A 97 -1.95 -5.83 3.75
CA TYR A 97 -1.53 -5.78 2.36
C TYR A 97 -0.06 -5.40 2.23
N ILE A 98 0.50 -5.61 1.04
CA ILE A 98 1.85 -5.21 0.70
C ILE A 98 1.86 -4.40 -0.59
N HIS A 99 2.56 -3.29 -0.58
CA HIS A 99 2.94 -2.53 -1.76
C HIS A 99 4.32 -2.95 -2.24
N MET A 100 4.48 -3.05 -3.56
CA MET A 100 5.74 -3.31 -4.24
C MET A 100 6.04 -2.12 -5.16
N MET A 101 7.10 -1.37 -4.89
CA MET A 101 7.53 -0.23 -5.69
C MET A 101 8.59 -0.67 -6.68
N TYR A 102 8.33 -0.45 -7.96
CA TYR A 102 9.26 -0.74 -9.06
C TYR A 102 9.68 0.55 -9.75
N HIS A 103 10.91 0.58 -10.28
CA HIS A 103 11.27 1.54 -11.31
C HIS A 103 10.45 1.22 -12.57
N ALA A 104 9.58 2.15 -13.00
CA ALA A 104 8.56 1.82 -14.00
C ALA A 104 9.12 1.46 -15.38
N THR A 105 10.30 1.99 -15.74
CA THR A 105 10.95 1.74 -17.03
C THR A 105 11.92 0.55 -16.96
N GLU A 106 12.79 0.51 -15.93
CA GLU A 106 13.80 -0.54 -15.81
C GLU A 106 13.27 -1.84 -15.18
N GLY A 107 12.11 -1.80 -14.52
CA GLY A 107 11.40 -2.95 -13.98
C GLY A 107 11.96 -3.54 -12.67
N TYR A 108 13.05 -3.01 -12.11
CA TYR A 108 13.57 -3.54 -10.85
C TYR A 108 12.73 -3.13 -9.65
N LEU A 109 12.70 -3.99 -8.63
CA LEU A 109 12.08 -3.71 -7.33
C LEU A 109 12.97 -2.71 -6.55
N ALA A 110 12.40 -1.55 -6.23
CA ALA A 110 13.09 -0.51 -5.46
C ALA A 110 12.84 -0.65 -3.95
N ALA A 111 11.59 -0.87 -3.55
CA ALA A 111 11.21 -1.00 -2.15
C ALA A 111 9.89 -1.76 -2.00
N THR A 112 9.60 -2.20 -0.77
CA THR A 112 8.29 -2.75 -0.41
C THR A 112 7.79 -2.10 0.88
N ASN A 113 6.46 -2.07 1.05
CA ASN A 113 5.84 -1.65 2.30
C ASN A 113 4.68 -2.60 2.64
N GLU A 114 4.86 -3.40 3.67
CA GLU A 114 3.83 -4.25 4.24
C GLU A 114 3.08 -3.46 5.31
N ILE A 115 1.74 -3.46 5.26
CA ILE A 115 0.91 -2.52 6.03
C ILE A 115 -0.27 -3.24 6.65
N MET A 116 -0.54 -2.92 7.92
CA MET A 116 -1.79 -3.19 8.60
C MET A 116 -2.61 -1.90 8.71
N LEU A 117 -3.76 -1.86 8.04
CA LEU A 117 -4.70 -0.74 8.04
C LEU A 117 -5.97 -1.12 8.78
N MET A 118 -6.55 -0.18 9.53
CA MET A 118 -7.75 -0.41 10.33
C MET A 118 -8.83 0.64 10.05
N ASN A 119 -10.09 0.20 10.03
CA ASN A 119 -11.25 1.07 9.97
C ASN A 119 -11.56 1.69 11.33
N ILE A 120 -11.83 2.98 11.33
CA ILE A 120 -12.15 3.80 12.51
C ILE A 120 -13.49 4.49 12.28
N ASP A 121 -14.40 4.35 13.22
CA ASP A 121 -15.63 5.14 13.24
C ASP A 121 -15.31 6.63 13.46
N PHE A 122 -15.88 7.49 12.63
CA PHE A 122 -15.54 8.92 12.63
C PHE A 122 -15.91 9.61 13.94
N ALA A 123 -17.09 9.30 14.51
CA ALA A 123 -17.62 10.00 15.66
C ALA A 123 -16.94 9.56 16.97
N SER A 124 -16.82 8.25 17.18
CA SER A 124 -16.24 7.69 18.40
C SER A 124 -14.72 7.64 18.40
N ARG A 125 -14.09 7.73 17.20
CA ARG A 125 -12.65 7.55 16.96
C ARG A 125 -12.10 6.21 17.47
N ARG A 126 -12.95 5.19 17.45
CA ARG A 126 -12.62 3.81 17.84
C ARG A 126 -12.67 2.87 16.65
N SER A 127 -11.96 1.75 16.74
CA SER A 127 -12.04 0.71 15.71
C SER A 127 -13.49 0.21 15.54
N ALA A 128 -13.93 0.12 14.30
CA ALA A 128 -15.26 -0.33 13.93
C ALA A 128 -15.21 -1.30 12.75
N PRO A 129 -16.20 -2.17 12.59
CA PRO A 129 -16.32 -2.99 11.39
C PRO A 129 -16.39 -2.11 10.13
N TRP A 130 -15.82 -2.63 9.03
CA TRP A 130 -16.03 -2.02 7.72
C TRP A 130 -17.51 -1.97 7.41
N PRO A 131 -18.07 -0.85 6.92
CA PRO A 131 -19.43 -0.84 6.41
C PRO A 131 -19.56 -1.79 5.22
N GLU A 132 -20.74 -2.32 5.00
CA GLU A 132 -21.00 -3.35 3.97
C GLU A 132 -20.53 -2.91 2.57
N PHE A 133 -20.76 -1.64 2.21
CA PHE A 133 -20.35 -1.09 0.93
C PHE A 133 -18.83 -1.09 0.71
N ALA A 134 -18.03 -1.18 1.80
CA ALA A 134 -16.57 -1.31 1.77
C ALA A 134 -16.13 -2.77 1.91
N LEU A 135 -16.76 -3.52 2.82
CA LEU A 135 -16.39 -4.91 3.10
C LEU A 135 -16.60 -5.83 1.89
N VAL A 136 -17.71 -5.66 1.16
CA VAL A 136 -18.01 -6.49 -0.01
C VAL A 136 -16.92 -6.38 -1.09
N PRO A 137 -16.57 -5.19 -1.62
CA PRO A 137 -15.49 -5.09 -2.60
C PRO A 137 -14.12 -5.47 -2.02
N LEU A 138 -13.83 -5.19 -0.75
CA LEU A 138 -12.59 -5.63 -0.10
C LEU A 138 -12.48 -7.16 -0.08
N THR A 139 -13.55 -7.85 0.32
CA THR A 139 -13.60 -9.33 0.34
C THR A 139 -13.42 -9.93 -1.05
N LYS A 140 -14.05 -9.33 -2.07
CA LYS A 140 -13.89 -9.74 -3.47
C LYS A 140 -12.43 -9.61 -3.91
N LEU A 141 -11.81 -8.48 -3.61
CA LEU A 141 -10.41 -8.20 -3.95
C LEU A 141 -9.46 -9.16 -3.22
N ALA A 142 -9.64 -9.37 -1.92
CA ALA A 142 -8.84 -10.30 -1.13
C ALA A 142 -9.00 -11.75 -1.64
N GLY A 143 -10.22 -12.15 -2.01
CA GLY A 143 -10.49 -13.45 -2.61
C GLY A 143 -9.74 -13.69 -3.92
N ALA A 144 -9.68 -12.66 -4.77
CA ALA A 144 -8.93 -12.73 -6.03
C ALA A 144 -7.41 -12.84 -5.82
N HIS A 145 -6.88 -12.27 -4.74
CA HIS A 145 -5.45 -12.32 -4.40
C HIS A 145 -5.03 -13.57 -3.62
N LYS A 146 -5.97 -14.35 -3.09
CA LYS A 146 -5.69 -15.50 -2.22
C LYS A 146 -4.78 -16.57 -2.84
N GLY A 147 -4.82 -16.70 -4.17
CA GLY A 147 -3.97 -17.66 -4.92
C GLY A 147 -2.63 -17.10 -5.38
N LEU A 148 -2.36 -15.84 -5.16
CA LEU A 148 -1.11 -15.22 -5.61
C LEU A 148 0.08 -15.66 -4.74
N PRO A 149 1.28 -15.81 -5.33
CA PRO A 149 2.49 -16.06 -4.54
C PRO A 149 2.71 -14.98 -3.48
N LEU A 150 3.05 -15.40 -2.27
CA LEU A 150 3.40 -14.46 -1.20
C LEU A 150 4.74 -13.76 -1.55
N PRO A 151 4.82 -12.42 -1.56
CA PRO A 151 6.07 -11.72 -1.74
C PRO A 151 7.10 -12.10 -0.69
N LYS A 152 8.38 -12.27 -1.08
CA LYS A 152 9.46 -12.69 -0.17
C LYS A 152 9.68 -11.73 1.01
N GLN A 153 9.24 -10.49 0.87
CA GLN A 153 9.37 -9.45 1.88
C GLN A 153 8.22 -9.46 2.90
N ALA A 154 7.10 -10.12 2.57
CA ALA A 154 5.96 -10.21 3.49
C ALA A 154 6.32 -11.06 4.72
N GLY A 155 5.95 -10.58 5.91
CA GLY A 155 6.22 -11.24 7.18
C GLY A 155 7.69 -11.28 7.59
N ARG A 156 8.57 -10.46 7.00
CA ARG A 156 9.97 -10.39 7.39
C ARG A 156 10.12 -9.83 8.81
N ILE A 157 11.02 -10.44 9.56
CA ILE A 157 11.47 -9.93 10.86
C ILE A 157 12.84 -9.26 10.67
N ILE A 158 13.00 -8.06 11.25
CA ILE A 158 14.28 -7.34 11.25
C ILE A 158 15.28 -8.12 12.11
N GLY A 159 16.43 -8.44 11.54
CA GLY A 159 17.49 -9.14 12.25
C GLY A 159 18.70 -9.46 11.36
N ILE A 160 19.84 -9.63 12.00
CA ILE A 160 21.07 -10.05 11.31
C ILE A 160 21.07 -11.57 11.20
N LYS A 161 20.98 -12.11 9.98
CA LYS A 161 21.16 -13.54 9.75
C LYS A 161 22.65 -13.87 9.92
N LYS A 162 23.00 -14.55 10.99
CA LYS A 162 24.34 -15.15 11.15
C LYS A 162 24.47 -16.29 10.12
N LYS A 163 25.59 -16.29 9.39
CA LYS A 163 25.97 -17.41 8.51
C LYS A 163 26.37 -18.59 9.35
#